data_02dd0d122084cb99596f9cb012552116
#
_entry.id   02dd0d122084cb99596f9cb012552116
#
_cell.length_a   1.000
_cell.length_b   1.000
_cell.length_c   1.000
_cell.angle_alpha   90.00
_cell.angle_beta   90.00
_cell.angle_gamma   90.00
#
_symmetry.space_group_name_H-M   'P 1'
#
loop_
_entity.id
_entity.type
_entity.pdbx_description
1 polymer ?
#
loop_
_entity_poly.entity_id
_entity_poly.type
_entity_poly.pdbx_seq_one_letter_code
_entity_poly.pdbx_strand_id
1 'polypeptide(L)'
;FAYLSIVATFAFWLGRQQFLSKKGLAYAIWSLVFGMILGNLPGHERFKALHATANDGEFMIKCSLVLLAVEFSVLAQVGWPALVGAWIGSPLALILSILIGSYIFCMELASTILISVGATWCGASAMSAVGSVIGSKPKDLSLCISIVSAATVFFTFAQAYLAIGLNMPNDVAGAWIGGSIDQTGNVVASASIISDRATEVAGIVKIVLNSALGIL
;
A
#
# COMPACT_ATOMS: atom_id res chain seq x y z
N PHE A 1 -16.09 5.10 -14.67
CA PHE A 1 -15.99 6.30 -13.81
C PHE A 1 -17.24 6.47 -12.94
N ALA A 2 -18.45 6.66 -13.50
CA ALA A 2 -19.67 6.96 -12.72
C ALA A 2 -19.95 5.94 -11.60
N TYR A 3 -19.79 4.65 -11.86
CA TYR A 3 -20.02 3.60 -10.86
C TYR A 3 -19.04 3.67 -9.69
N LEU A 4 -17.74 3.85 -9.96
CA LEU A 4 -16.74 4.00 -8.91
C LEU A 4 -16.90 5.31 -8.13
N SER A 5 -17.33 6.39 -8.81
CA SER A 5 -17.64 7.66 -8.14
C SER A 5 -18.83 7.52 -7.17
N ILE A 6 -19.86 6.76 -7.53
CA ILE A 6 -20.98 6.46 -6.63
C ILE A 6 -20.51 5.68 -5.41
N VAL A 7 -19.71 4.62 -5.61
CA VAL A 7 -19.16 3.81 -4.52
C VAL A 7 -18.25 4.64 -3.62
N ALA A 8 -17.38 5.47 -4.19
CA ALA A 8 -16.50 6.36 -3.44
C ALA A 8 -17.29 7.40 -2.63
N THR A 9 -18.32 8.00 -3.23
CA THR A 9 -19.20 8.96 -2.54
C THR A 9 -19.95 8.30 -1.38
N PHE A 10 -20.41 7.07 -1.58
CA PHE A 10 -21.08 6.30 -0.53
C PHE A 10 -20.11 5.92 0.61
N ALA A 11 -18.89 5.49 0.27
CA ALA A 11 -17.83 5.22 1.25
C ALA A 11 -17.46 6.48 2.05
N PHE A 12 -17.34 7.62 1.37
CA PHE A 12 -17.10 8.92 2.00
C PHE A 12 -18.24 9.35 2.94
N TRP A 13 -19.50 9.18 2.50
CA TRP A 13 -20.67 9.47 3.33
C TRP A 13 -20.72 8.59 4.58
N LEU A 14 -20.46 7.30 4.45
CA LEU A 14 -20.37 6.38 5.59
C LEU A 14 -19.23 6.76 6.56
N GLY A 15 -18.04 7.07 6.04
CA GLY A 15 -16.89 7.47 6.86
C GLY A 15 -17.10 8.80 7.60
N ARG A 16 -18.02 9.64 7.12
CA ARG A 16 -18.37 10.93 7.75
C ARG A 16 -19.37 10.79 8.90
N GLN A 17 -19.99 9.63 9.09
CA GLN A 17 -20.89 9.40 10.22
C GLN A 17 -20.11 9.39 11.52
N GLN A 18 -20.42 10.31 12.44
CA GLN A 18 -19.71 10.52 13.70
C GLN A 18 -19.58 9.24 14.54
N PHE A 19 -20.56 8.35 14.46
CA PHE A 19 -20.54 7.07 15.18
C PHE A 19 -19.47 6.11 14.65
N LEU A 20 -19.24 6.08 13.33
CA LEU A 20 -18.29 5.21 12.66
C LEU A 20 -16.87 5.80 12.72
N SER A 21 -16.75 7.10 12.56
CA SER A 21 -15.49 7.84 12.66
C SER A 21 -14.84 7.70 14.05
N LYS A 22 -15.64 7.78 15.14
CA LYS A 22 -15.15 7.57 16.50
C LYS A 22 -14.61 6.17 16.78
N LYS A 23 -14.95 5.17 15.95
CA LYS A 23 -14.43 3.79 16.03
C LYS A 23 -13.23 3.55 15.11
N GLY A 24 -12.62 4.58 14.54
CA GLY A 24 -11.51 4.45 13.60
C GLY A 24 -11.90 3.97 12.21
N LEU A 25 -13.21 3.89 11.90
CA LEU A 25 -13.71 3.45 10.60
C LEU A 25 -13.79 4.63 9.62
N ALA A 26 -12.64 5.19 9.26
CA ALA A 26 -12.51 6.26 8.30
C ALA A 26 -12.96 5.83 6.89
N TYR A 27 -13.24 6.80 6.02
CA TYR A 27 -13.71 6.55 4.65
C TYR A 27 -12.80 5.61 3.84
N ALA A 28 -11.50 5.63 4.11
CA ALA A 28 -10.52 4.79 3.42
C ALA A 28 -10.77 3.30 3.67
N ILE A 29 -11.18 2.91 4.88
CA ILE A 29 -11.52 1.53 5.22
C ILE A 29 -12.77 1.07 4.48
N TRP A 30 -13.79 1.92 4.42
CA TRP A 30 -15.01 1.62 3.67
C TRP A 30 -14.74 1.46 2.18
N SER A 31 -13.87 2.31 1.61
CA SER A 31 -13.44 2.20 0.22
C SER A 31 -12.73 0.87 -0.05
N LEU A 32 -11.87 0.42 0.88
CA LEU A 32 -11.17 -0.86 0.81
C LEU A 32 -12.15 -2.05 0.89
N VAL A 33 -13.09 -2.02 1.84
CA VAL A 33 -14.12 -3.08 2.01
C VAL A 33 -14.99 -3.18 0.77
N PHE A 34 -15.48 -2.05 0.24
CA PHE A 34 -16.28 -2.07 -0.99
C PHE A 34 -15.47 -2.52 -2.20
N GLY A 35 -14.19 -2.11 -2.30
CA GLY A 35 -13.29 -2.58 -3.35
C GLY A 35 -13.11 -4.10 -3.33
N MET A 36 -12.92 -4.68 -2.14
CA MET A 36 -12.83 -6.14 -1.98
C MET A 36 -14.13 -6.86 -2.35
N ILE A 37 -15.28 -6.36 -1.90
CA ILE A 37 -16.58 -6.95 -2.23
C ILE A 37 -16.79 -6.92 -3.74
N LEU A 38 -16.59 -5.78 -4.39
CA LEU A 38 -16.80 -5.62 -5.81
C LEU A 38 -15.83 -6.44 -6.66
N GLY A 39 -14.57 -6.54 -6.23
CA GLY A 39 -13.54 -7.32 -6.93
C GLY A 39 -13.77 -8.84 -6.85
N ASN A 40 -14.52 -9.32 -5.84
CA ASN A 40 -14.80 -10.75 -5.64
C ASN A 40 -16.21 -11.17 -6.08
N LEU A 41 -17.03 -10.27 -6.62
CA LEU A 41 -18.35 -10.63 -7.13
C LEU A 41 -18.26 -11.52 -8.39
N PRO A 42 -19.02 -12.62 -8.47
CA PRO A 42 -19.07 -13.44 -9.68
C PRO A 42 -19.59 -12.62 -10.87
N GLY A 43 -18.88 -12.68 -11.98
CA GLY A 43 -19.20 -11.89 -13.19
C GLY A 43 -18.24 -10.70 -13.42
N HIS A 44 -17.12 -10.63 -12.69
CA HIS A 44 -16.12 -9.56 -12.81
C HIS A 44 -15.53 -9.39 -14.23
N GLU A 45 -15.68 -10.37 -15.12
CA GLU A 45 -15.33 -10.24 -16.53
C GLU A 45 -16.01 -9.03 -17.21
N ARG A 46 -17.21 -8.66 -16.76
CA ARG A 46 -17.91 -7.44 -17.21
C ARG A 46 -17.28 -6.15 -16.70
N PHE A 47 -16.39 -6.26 -15.71
CA PHE A 47 -15.75 -5.13 -15.04
C PHE A 47 -14.30 -4.90 -15.47
N LYS A 48 -13.85 -5.46 -16.62
CA LYS A 48 -12.50 -5.17 -17.17
C LYS A 48 -12.23 -3.66 -17.30
N ALA A 49 -13.25 -2.86 -17.59
CA ALA A 49 -13.16 -1.41 -17.59
C ALA A 49 -12.89 -0.82 -16.18
N LEU A 50 -13.26 -1.52 -15.10
CA LEU A 50 -12.99 -1.09 -13.73
C LEU A 50 -11.51 -1.24 -13.35
N HIS A 51 -10.79 -2.21 -13.93
CA HIS A 51 -9.35 -2.36 -13.70
C HIS A 51 -8.56 -1.16 -14.25
N ALA A 52 -8.90 -0.68 -15.45
CA ALA A 52 -8.28 0.53 -16.00
C ALA A 52 -8.55 1.74 -15.09
N THR A 53 -9.80 1.93 -14.65
CA THR A 53 -10.18 3.03 -13.77
C THR A 53 -9.59 2.90 -12.35
N ALA A 54 -9.35 1.68 -11.86
CA ALA A 54 -8.67 1.45 -10.58
C ALA A 54 -7.19 1.85 -10.67
N ASN A 55 -6.52 1.57 -11.80
CA ASN A 55 -5.15 2.03 -12.04
C ASN A 55 -5.07 3.56 -12.14
N ASP A 56 -6.05 4.21 -12.77
CA ASP A 56 -6.17 5.67 -12.79
C ASP A 56 -6.36 6.23 -11.37
N GLY A 57 -7.13 5.54 -10.53
CA GLY A 57 -7.33 5.88 -9.12
C GLY A 57 -6.04 5.77 -8.31
N GLU A 58 -5.25 4.72 -8.51
CA GLU A 58 -3.94 4.55 -7.89
C GLU A 58 -2.98 5.67 -8.32
N PHE A 59 -2.98 6.03 -9.60
CA PHE A 59 -2.20 7.16 -10.10
C PHE A 59 -2.63 8.48 -9.45
N MET A 60 -3.92 8.76 -9.33
CA MET A 60 -4.45 9.95 -8.66
C MET A 60 -4.06 10.02 -7.18
N ILE A 61 -4.08 8.89 -6.45
CA ILE A 61 -3.61 8.82 -5.07
C ILE A 61 -2.13 9.18 -5.00
N LYS A 62 -1.30 8.64 -5.89
CA LYS A 62 0.13 8.95 -5.95
C LYS A 62 0.36 10.44 -6.22
N CYS A 63 -0.36 11.03 -7.17
CA CYS A 63 -0.30 12.48 -7.44
C CYS A 63 -0.71 13.32 -6.21
N SER A 64 -1.79 12.94 -5.54
CA SER A 64 -2.26 13.64 -4.33
C SER A 64 -1.22 13.59 -3.21
N LEU A 65 -0.56 12.45 -3.03
CA LEU A 65 0.50 12.30 -2.03
C LEU A 65 1.74 13.11 -2.39
N VAL A 66 2.11 13.19 -3.68
CA VAL A 66 3.22 14.06 -4.12
C VAL A 66 2.89 15.52 -3.84
N LEU A 67 1.66 15.97 -4.08
CA LEU A 67 1.23 17.32 -3.75
C LEU A 67 1.24 17.58 -2.24
N LEU A 68 0.87 16.59 -1.43
CA LEU A 68 0.96 16.66 0.03
C LEU A 68 2.43 16.76 0.50
N ALA A 69 3.34 16.04 -0.14
CA ALA A 69 4.78 16.07 0.18
C ALA A 69 5.48 17.39 -0.19
N VAL A 70 4.84 18.26 -0.99
CA VAL A 70 5.34 19.62 -1.29
C VAL A 70 5.27 20.53 -0.04
N GLU A 71 4.57 20.16 1.02
CA GLU A 71 4.78 20.77 2.33
C GLU A 71 6.17 20.42 2.88
N PHE A 72 7.17 21.18 2.43
CA PHE A 72 8.59 21.01 2.80
C PHE A 72 8.84 20.94 4.32
N SER A 73 7.95 21.49 5.13
CA SER A 73 8.05 21.46 6.59
C SER A 73 7.95 20.05 7.16
N VAL A 74 7.03 19.23 6.63
CA VAL A 74 6.83 17.85 7.10
C VAL A 74 7.91 16.93 6.50
N LEU A 75 8.27 17.15 5.24
CA LEU A 75 9.39 16.45 4.61
C LEU A 75 10.71 16.69 5.36
N ALA A 76 10.96 17.92 5.85
CA ALA A 76 12.13 18.24 6.65
C ALA A 76 12.14 17.56 8.02
N GLN A 77 10.98 17.37 8.66
CA GLN A 77 10.86 16.70 9.96
C GLN A 77 11.04 15.18 9.86
N VAL A 78 10.52 14.56 8.81
CA VAL A 78 10.59 13.10 8.58
C VAL A 78 11.77 12.73 7.68
N GLY A 79 12.36 13.71 6.98
CA GLY A 79 13.19 13.57 5.77
C GLY A 79 14.39 12.64 5.91
N TRP A 80 15.35 12.91 6.80
CA TRP A 80 16.59 12.14 6.85
C TRP A 80 16.39 10.68 7.30
N PRO A 81 15.66 10.37 8.39
CA PRO A 81 15.38 9.00 8.77
C PRO A 81 14.59 8.22 7.72
N ALA A 82 13.62 8.86 7.06
CA ALA A 82 12.84 8.25 6.00
C ALA A 82 13.69 7.96 4.75
N LEU A 83 14.59 8.87 4.38
CA LEU A 83 15.54 8.66 3.28
C LEU A 83 16.47 7.47 3.56
N VAL A 84 17.05 7.40 4.75
CA VAL A 84 17.91 6.28 5.15
C VAL A 84 17.13 4.96 5.14
N GLY A 85 15.93 4.95 5.71
CA GLY A 85 15.04 3.79 5.71
C GLY A 85 14.67 3.34 4.28
N ALA A 86 14.32 4.28 3.41
CA ALA A 86 13.95 3.97 2.03
C ALA A 86 15.15 3.52 1.18
N TRP A 87 16.28 4.23 1.25
CA TRP A 87 17.39 4.04 0.32
C TRP A 87 18.40 2.96 0.78
N ILE A 88 18.42 2.62 2.05
CA ILE A 88 19.26 1.56 2.61
C ILE A 88 18.38 0.39 3.07
N GLY A 89 17.31 0.67 3.80
CA GLY A 89 16.44 -0.35 4.40
C GLY A 89 15.68 -1.18 3.37
N SER A 90 15.10 -0.55 2.34
CA SER A 90 14.32 -1.31 1.35
C SER A 90 15.17 -2.21 0.44
N PRO A 91 16.35 -1.82 -0.08
CA PRO A 91 17.22 -2.75 -0.80
C PRO A 91 17.73 -3.90 0.09
N LEU A 92 18.04 -3.60 1.36
CA LEU A 92 18.44 -4.64 2.30
C LEU A 92 17.30 -5.62 2.58
N ALA A 93 16.09 -5.11 2.79
CA ALA A 93 14.89 -5.93 2.97
C ALA A 93 14.59 -6.79 1.73
N LEU A 94 14.79 -6.25 0.52
CA LEU A 94 14.67 -7.00 -0.73
C LEU A 94 15.65 -8.16 -0.78
N ILE A 95 16.93 -7.90 -0.54
CA ILE A 95 17.99 -8.93 -0.57
C ILE A 95 17.67 -10.02 0.47
N LEU A 96 17.34 -9.63 1.70
CA LEU A 96 16.98 -10.58 2.76
C LEU A 96 15.74 -11.39 2.40
N SER A 97 14.71 -10.77 1.83
CA SER A 97 13.50 -11.45 1.39
C SER A 97 13.79 -12.48 0.28
N ILE A 98 14.65 -12.13 -0.69
CA ILE A 98 15.06 -13.06 -1.75
C ILE A 98 15.85 -14.23 -1.14
N LEU A 99 16.78 -13.98 -0.23
CA LEU A 99 17.54 -15.03 0.43
C LEU A 99 16.63 -15.97 1.24
N ILE A 100 15.72 -15.42 2.04
CA ILE A 100 14.76 -16.20 2.81
C ILE A 100 13.87 -17.05 1.89
N GLY A 101 13.30 -16.46 0.85
CA GLY A 101 12.45 -17.15 -0.11
C GLY A 101 13.16 -18.28 -0.84
N SER A 102 14.42 -18.05 -1.26
CA SER A 102 15.20 -19.03 -2.02
C SER A 102 15.79 -20.12 -1.13
N TYR A 103 16.37 -19.80 0.03
CA TYR A 103 17.09 -20.77 0.87
C TYR A 103 16.23 -21.42 1.95
N ILE A 104 15.25 -20.71 2.52
CA ILE A 104 14.41 -21.25 3.60
C ILE A 104 13.14 -21.87 3.02
N PHE A 105 12.46 -21.15 2.13
CA PHE A 105 11.22 -21.64 1.52
C PHE A 105 11.43 -22.45 0.24
N CYS A 106 12.65 -22.51 -0.30
CA CYS A 106 13.00 -23.22 -1.53
C CYS A 106 12.07 -22.89 -2.72
N MET A 107 11.65 -21.61 -2.79
CA MET A 107 10.77 -21.13 -3.85
C MET A 107 11.53 -20.94 -5.16
N GLU A 108 10.82 -21.05 -6.28
CA GLU A 108 11.38 -20.69 -7.59
C GLU A 108 11.84 -19.22 -7.60
N LEU A 109 13.04 -18.97 -8.14
CA LEU A 109 13.69 -17.66 -8.09
C LEU A 109 12.80 -16.54 -8.66
N ALA A 110 12.11 -16.78 -9.77
CA ALA A 110 11.21 -15.79 -10.39
C ALA A 110 10.08 -15.38 -9.43
N SER A 111 9.42 -16.34 -8.80
CA SER A 111 8.34 -16.10 -7.83
C SER A 111 8.88 -15.42 -6.56
N THR A 112 10.08 -15.82 -6.12
CA THR A 112 10.75 -15.20 -4.97
C THR A 112 11.05 -13.72 -5.24
N ILE A 113 11.60 -13.38 -6.40
CA ILE A 113 11.87 -11.99 -6.79
C ILE A 113 10.57 -11.19 -6.83
N LEU A 114 9.53 -11.73 -7.48
CA LEU A 114 8.24 -11.03 -7.58
C LEU A 114 7.64 -10.71 -6.20
N ILE A 115 7.55 -11.70 -5.32
CA ILE A 115 7.00 -11.51 -3.97
C ILE A 115 7.86 -10.53 -3.17
N SER A 116 9.19 -10.65 -3.25
CA SER A 116 10.12 -9.79 -2.53
C SER A 116 10.01 -8.33 -2.97
N VAL A 117 9.95 -8.09 -4.28
CA VAL A 117 9.76 -6.74 -4.85
C VAL A 117 8.39 -6.17 -4.47
N GLY A 118 7.34 -6.99 -4.54
CA GLY A 118 5.99 -6.58 -4.16
C GLY A 118 5.90 -6.17 -2.70
N ALA A 119 6.47 -6.97 -1.81
CA ALA A 119 6.43 -6.72 -0.37
C ALA A 119 7.31 -5.55 0.10
N THR A 120 8.35 -5.18 -0.67
CA THR A 120 9.27 -4.12 -0.25
C THR A 120 8.93 -2.73 -0.79
N TRP A 121 8.25 -2.61 -1.93
CA TRP A 121 7.96 -1.31 -2.53
C TRP A 121 6.47 -0.99 -2.67
N CYS A 122 5.90 -1.21 -3.85
CA CYS A 122 4.54 -0.78 -4.15
C CYS A 122 3.61 -1.92 -4.63
N GLY A 123 3.81 -3.12 -4.13
CA GLY A 123 2.91 -4.25 -4.37
C GLY A 123 2.80 -4.61 -5.86
N ALA A 124 1.58 -4.67 -6.35
CA ALA A 124 1.26 -5.15 -7.70
C ALA A 124 1.96 -4.37 -8.83
N SER A 125 2.15 -3.05 -8.69
CA SER A 125 2.80 -2.23 -9.72
C SER A 125 4.29 -2.56 -9.87
N ALA A 126 5.00 -2.75 -8.76
CA ALA A 126 6.40 -3.16 -8.78
C ALA A 126 6.56 -4.59 -9.31
N MET A 127 5.70 -5.52 -8.89
CA MET A 127 5.69 -6.88 -9.42
C MET A 127 5.43 -6.93 -10.92
N SER A 128 4.51 -6.12 -11.44
CA SER A 128 4.21 -6.06 -12.87
C SER A 128 5.39 -5.51 -13.67
N ALA A 129 6.04 -4.46 -13.17
CA ALA A 129 7.22 -3.89 -13.82
C ALA A 129 8.37 -4.90 -13.88
N VAL A 130 8.76 -5.48 -12.75
CA VAL A 130 9.85 -6.47 -12.68
C VAL A 130 9.48 -7.77 -13.41
N GLY A 131 8.22 -8.20 -13.29
CA GLY A 131 7.72 -9.39 -13.98
C GLY A 131 7.85 -9.30 -15.50
N SER A 132 7.68 -8.11 -16.07
CA SER A 132 7.89 -7.89 -17.51
C SER A 132 9.36 -7.99 -17.90
N VAL A 133 10.28 -7.55 -17.04
CA VAL A 133 11.74 -7.60 -17.29
C VAL A 133 12.28 -9.02 -17.19
N ILE A 134 11.85 -9.78 -16.17
CA ILE A 134 12.32 -11.17 -15.97
C ILE A 134 11.56 -12.19 -16.84
N GLY A 135 10.59 -11.73 -17.63
CA GLY A 135 9.80 -12.61 -18.50
C GLY A 135 8.93 -13.62 -17.74
N SER A 136 8.38 -13.21 -16.58
CA SER A 136 7.54 -14.08 -15.76
C SER A 136 6.25 -14.46 -16.47
N LYS A 137 5.77 -15.70 -16.24
CA LYS A 137 4.49 -16.14 -16.81
C LYS A 137 3.34 -15.36 -16.19
N PRO A 138 2.34 -14.94 -16.97
CA PRO A 138 1.19 -14.17 -16.48
C PRO A 138 0.46 -14.85 -15.31
N LYS A 139 0.41 -16.19 -15.31
CA LYS A 139 -0.22 -16.97 -14.24
C LYS A 139 0.55 -16.83 -12.92
N ASP A 140 1.87 -16.92 -12.95
CA ASP A 140 2.73 -16.87 -11.76
C ASP A 140 2.74 -15.45 -11.19
N LEU A 141 2.80 -14.43 -12.08
CA LEU A 141 2.66 -13.02 -11.69
C LEU A 141 1.31 -12.76 -11.00
N SER A 142 0.20 -13.22 -11.57
CA SER A 142 -1.12 -13.06 -10.97
C SER A 142 -1.26 -13.75 -9.62
N LEU A 143 -0.67 -14.93 -9.46
CA LEU A 143 -0.64 -15.65 -8.18
C LEU A 143 0.15 -14.88 -7.13
N CYS A 144 1.36 -14.39 -7.46
CA CYS A 144 2.20 -13.60 -6.55
C CYS A 144 1.49 -12.32 -6.12
N ILE A 145 0.86 -11.60 -7.07
CA ILE A 145 0.06 -10.39 -6.75
C ILE A 145 -1.07 -10.72 -5.78
N SER A 146 -1.78 -11.83 -6.00
CA SER A 146 -2.90 -12.23 -5.14
C SER A 146 -2.44 -12.54 -3.72
N ILE A 147 -1.32 -13.26 -3.56
CA ILE A 147 -0.75 -13.60 -2.24
C ILE A 147 -0.33 -12.33 -1.49
N VAL A 148 0.45 -11.46 -2.14
CA VAL A 148 0.93 -10.22 -1.51
C VAL A 148 -0.25 -9.32 -1.16
N SER A 149 -1.23 -9.15 -2.05
CA SER A 149 -2.41 -8.33 -1.78
C SER A 149 -3.24 -8.86 -0.61
N ALA A 150 -3.42 -10.17 -0.50
CA ALA A 150 -4.13 -10.78 0.64
C ALA A 150 -3.37 -10.54 1.97
N ALA A 151 -2.05 -10.72 1.96
CA ALA A 151 -1.21 -10.41 3.11
C ALA A 151 -1.27 -8.92 3.50
N THR A 152 -1.23 -8.02 2.52
CA THR A 152 -1.30 -6.57 2.75
C THR A 152 -2.60 -6.17 3.43
N VAL A 153 -3.75 -6.74 3.03
CA VAL A 153 -5.04 -6.47 3.69
C VAL A 153 -4.98 -6.84 5.17
N PHE A 154 -4.42 -8.02 5.50
CA PHE A 154 -4.24 -8.42 6.89
C PHE A 154 -3.36 -7.44 7.66
N PHE A 155 -2.19 -7.08 7.10
CA PHE A 155 -1.25 -6.16 7.75
C PHE A 155 -1.79 -4.73 7.87
N THR A 156 -2.68 -4.28 6.99
CA THR A 156 -3.35 -2.99 7.07
C THR A 156 -4.06 -2.80 8.42
N PHE A 157 -4.78 -3.82 8.86
CA PHE A 157 -5.47 -3.77 10.14
C PHE A 157 -4.56 -4.13 11.32
N ALA A 158 -3.77 -5.19 11.17
CA ALA A 158 -2.91 -5.68 12.23
C ALA A 158 -1.93 -4.61 12.73
N GLN A 159 -1.26 -3.87 11.82
CA GLN A 159 -0.32 -2.82 12.20
C GLN A 159 -0.99 -1.62 12.85
N ALA A 160 -2.14 -1.18 12.34
CA ALA A 160 -2.88 -0.07 12.94
C ALA A 160 -3.28 -0.36 14.39
N TYR A 161 -3.91 -1.52 14.63
CA TYR A 161 -4.31 -1.90 15.99
C TYR A 161 -3.13 -2.20 16.92
N LEU A 162 -2.04 -2.75 16.36
CA LEU A 162 -0.82 -2.96 17.13
C LEU A 162 -0.17 -1.63 17.55
N ALA A 163 -0.13 -0.65 16.66
CA ALA A 163 0.38 0.69 16.98
C ALA A 163 -0.45 1.38 18.07
N ILE A 164 -1.78 1.24 18.02
CA ILE A 164 -2.69 1.74 19.07
C ILE A 164 -2.45 1.00 20.39
N GLY A 165 -2.36 -0.33 20.36
CA GLY A 165 -2.14 -1.16 21.55
C GLY A 165 -0.80 -0.91 22.23
N LEU A 166 0.23 -0.55 21.47
CA LEU A 166 1.55 -0.17 21.97
C LEU A 166 1.65 1.32 22.35
N ASN A 167 0.57 2.10 22.23
CA ASN A 167 0.54 3.56 22.45
C ASN A 167 1.67 4.29 21.70
N MET A 168 1.92 3.92 20.43
CA MET A 168 2.97 4.54 19.65
C MET A 168 2.65 6.00 19.34
N PRO A 169 3.66 6.92 19.41
CA PRO A 169 3.48 8.30 18.95
C PRO A 169 3.04 8.32 17.48
N ASN A 170 2.15 9.25 17.11
CA ASN A 170 1.57 9.33 15.78
C ASN A 170 2.60 9.38 14.65
N ASP A 171 3.70 10.12 14.84
CA ASP A 171 4.78 10.24 13.86
C ASP A 171 5.51 8.91 13.67
N VAL A 172 5.76 8.17 14.76
CA VAL A 172 6.42 6.87 14.73
C VAL A 172 5.52 5.81 14.09
N ALA A 173 4.24 5.79 14.49
CA ALA A 173 3.24 4.88 13.92
C ALA A 173 3.05 5.14 12.42
N GLY A 174 2.95 6.41 12.01
CA GLY A 174 2.88 6.80 10.61
C GLY A 174 4.11 6.38 9.82
N ALA A 175 5.32 6.62 10.35
CA ALA A 175 6.56 6.23 9.70
C ALA A 175 6.68 4.71 9.56
N TRP A 176 6.30 3.96 10.59
CA TRP A 176 6.29 2.50 10.55
C TRP A 176 5.32 1.95 9.49
N ILE A 177 4.07 2.42 9.49
CA ILE A 177 3.04 2.01 8.52
C ILE A 177 3.47 2.37 7.10
N GLY A 178 3.94 3.61 6.88
CA GLY A 178 4.41 4.08 5.56
C GLY A 178 5.58 3.31 5.01
N GLY A 179 6.48 2.83 5.88
CA GLY A 179 7.67 2.07 5.51
C GLY A 179 7.45 0.57 5.36
N SER A 180 6.39 0.00 5.94
CA SER A 180 6.19 -1.45 6.00
C SER A 180 5.01 -1.98 5.19
N ILE A 181 3.97 -1.20 4.94
CA ILE A 181 2.86 -1.61 4.07
C ILE A 181 3.22 -1.28 2.62
N ASP A 182 3.09 -2.26 1.74
CA ASP A 182 3.48 -2.17 0.34
C ASP A 182 2.55 -1.29 -0.52
N GLN A 183 1.24 -1.42 -0.41
CA GLN A 183 0.27 -0.70 -1.24
C GLN A 183 -0.09 0.67 -0.65
N THR A 184 0.04 1.73 -1.45
CA THR A 184 -0.20 3.12 -1.03
C THR A 184 -1.61 3.35 -0.47
N GLY A 185 -2.65 2.76 -1.09
CA GLY A 185 -4.02 2.86 -0.58
C GLY A 185 -4.19 2.27 0.81
N ASN A 186 -3.53 1.14 1.07
CA ASN A 186 -3.56 0.44 2.35
C ASN A 186 -2.75 1.17 3.43
N VAL A 187 -1.66 1.86 3.04
CA VAL A 187 -0.91 2.77 3.94
C VAL A 187 -1.83 3.85 4.48
N VAL A 188 -2.53 4.55 3.58
CA VAL A 188 -3.48 5.61 3.98
C VAL A 188 -4.61 5.04 4.83
N ALA A 189 -5.19 3.90 4.44
CA ALA A 189 -6.25 3.24 5.19
C ALA A 189 -5.80 2.84 6.60
N SER A 190 -4.62 2.23 6.73
CA SER A 190 -4.07 1.81 8.01
C SER A 190 -3.78 3.00 8.95
N ALA A 191 -3.08 4.00 8.43
CA ALA A 191 -2.70 5.18 9.23
C ALA A 191 -3.90 6.02 9.66
N SER A 192 -4.96 6.10 8.84
CA SER A 192 -6.19 6.82 9.16
C SER A 192 -7.00 6.22 10.33
N ILE A 193 -6.74 4.96 10.69
CA ILE A 193 -7.30 4.35 11.91
C ILE A 193 -6.70 4.99 13.16
N ILE A 194 -5.46 5.46 13.07
CA ILE A 194 -4.71 6.01 14.21
C ILE A 194 -5.00 7.51 14.35
N SER A 195 -4.64 8.30 13.33
CA SER A 195 -4.86 9.76 13.33
C SER A 195 -4.55 10.38 11.96
N ASP A 196 -5.02 11.64 11.76
CA ASP A 196 -4.68 12.42 10.56
C ASP A 196 -3.18 12.67 10.46
N ARG A 197 -2.50 12.92 11.58
CA ARG A 197 -1.05 13.11 11.62
C ARG A 197 -0.28 11.86 11.23
N ALA A 198 -0.70 10.68 11.69
CA ALA A 198 -0.11 9.42 11.27
C ALA A 198 -0.30 9.18 9.76
N THR A 199 -1.45 9.58 9.21
CA THR A 199 -1.75 9.46 7.78
C THR A 199 -0.83 10.33 6.92
N GLU A 200 -0.61 11.57 7.35
CA GLU A 200 0.29 12.51 6.70
C GLU A 200 1.73 11.98 6.65
N VAL A 201 2.26 11.57 7.80
CA VAL A 201 3.62 11.03 7.93
C VAL A 201 3.77 9.74 7.12
N ALA A 202 2.80 8.83 7.20
CA ALA A 202 2.81 7.57 6.45
C ALA A 202 2.82 7.80 4.93
N GLY A 203 2.04 8.77 4.45
CA GLY A 203 2.01 9.17 3.05
C GLY A 203 3.38 9.66 2.57
N ILE A 204 4.03 10.56 3.33
CA ILE A 204 5.35 11.11 3.00
C ILE A 204 6.41 10.01 2.95
N VAL A 205 6.48 9.16 3.98
CA VAL A 205 7.42 8.03 4.02
C VAL A 205 7.21 7.12 2.82
N LYS A 206 5.96 6.85 2.45
CA LYS A 206 5.64 6.02 1.28
C LYS A 206 6.10 6.63 -0.04
N ILE A 207 5.97 7.94 -0.22
CA ILE A 207 6.47 8.63 -1.42
C ILE A 207 7.99 8.51 -1.51
N VAL A 208 8.70 8.77 -0.40
CA VAL A 208 10.15 8.65 -0.33
C VAL A 208 10.61 7.22 -0.67
N LEU A 209 9.90 6.22 -0.13
CA LEU A 209 10.17 4.82 -0.42
C LEU A 209 9.93 4.47 -1.90
N ASN A 210 8.83 4.94 -2.47
CA ASN A 210 8.52 4.68 -3.88
C ASN A 210 9.47 5.42 -4.84
N SER A 211 10.09 6.54 -4.43
CA SER A 211 11.09 7.23 -5.25
C SER A 211 12.35 6.37 -5.47
N ALA A 212 12.69 5.50 -4.54
CA ALA A 212 13.81 4.58 -4.66
C ALA A 212 13.59 3.51 -5.74
N LEU A 213 12.34 3.16 -6.06
CA LEU A 213 12.02 2.20 -7.13
C LEU A 213 12.46 2.68 -8.52
N GLY A 214 12.51 3.99 -8.75
CA GLY A 214 12.93 4.56 -10.04
C GLY A 214 14.41 4.37 -10.36
N ILE A 215 15.21 3.85 -9.42
CA ILE A 215 16.65 3.62 -9.58
C ILE A 215 16.95 2.14 -9.91
N LEU A 216 16.01 1.26 -9.71
CA LEU A 216 16.08 -0.17 -10.02
C LEU A 216 15.68 -0.47 -11.45
#